data_b237b9374e692ff1f06dde60753d6344
#
_entry.id   b237b9374e692ff1f06dde60753d6344
#
_cell.length_a   1.000
_cell.length_b   1.000
_cell.length_c   1.000
_cell.angle_alpha   90.00
_cell.angle_beta   90.00
_cell.angle_gamma   90.00
#
_symmetry.space_group_name_H-M   'P 1'
#
loop_
_entity.id
_entity.type
_entity.pdbx_description
1 polymer ?
#
loop_
_entity_poly.entity_id
_entity_poly.type
_entity_poly.pdbx_seq_one_letter_code
_entity_poly.pdbx_strand_id
1 'polypeptide(L)'
;MKVIAFVRKEQGTGASRRLRNAGQTPGIVYGGSDAPVNISLDHNALYHALKKETFHSSILDLEIDGKVQKVLLRDFQVHAYKQLVLHADFQRVDAKQAIHVKVPLHFINAEVAPAVKLSGAIISHVLAELEITCLPADLPEFVEVDLTSIEVGHSIHLADLKLPKGVSAVSQENLTIATASIPAGKVEAEAEAAAAPAAPAADAADKK
;
A
#
# COMPACT_ATOMS: atom_id res chain seq x y z
N MET A 1 -8.28 14.20 -10.34
CA MET A 1 -9.51 13.42 -10.59
C MET A 1 -10.70 14.15 -10.01
N LYS A 2 -11.88 14.09 -10.68
CA LYS A 2 -13.08 14.81 -10.22
C LYS A 2 -14.04 13.86 -9.50
N VAL A 3 -14.50 14.27 -8.32
CA VAL A 3 -15.47 13.53 -7.49
C VAL A 3 -16.66 14.44 -7.23
N ILE A 4 -17.88 13.95 -7.44
CA ILE A 4 -19.12 14.69 -7.20
C ILE A 4 -19.69 14.28 -5.85
N ALA A 5 -20.01 15.26 -5.02
CA ALA A 5 -20.57 15.04 -3.70
C ALA A 5 -21.76 16.00 -3.43
N PHE A 6 -22.67 15.56 -2.61
CA PHE A 6 -23.83 16.34 -2.19
C PHE A 6 -23.78 16.58 -0.67
N VAL A 7 -24.14 17.78 -0.23
CA VAL A 7 -24.21 18.08 1.20
C VAL A 7 -25.36 17.31 1.84
N ARG A 8 -25.10 16.65 2.97
CA ARG A 8 -26.11 15.95 3.76
C ARG A 8 -26.37 16.65 5.09
N LYS A 9 -27.62 16.78 5.47
CA LYS A 9 -28.06 17.36 6.76
C LYS A 9 -28.29 16.27 7.81
N GLU A 10 -28.79 15.11 7.40
CA GLU A 10 -29.09 14.00 8.29
C GLU A 10 -27.82 13.31 8.77
N GLN A 11 -27.72 13.07 10.07
CA GLN A 11 -26.60 12.42 10.75
C GLN A 11 -27.09 11.22 11.55
N GLY A 12 -26.15 10.40 11.99
CA GLY A 12 -26.38 9.23 12.83
C GLY A 12 -26.47 7.91 12.07
N THR A 13 -26.46 6.83 12.84
CA THR A 13 -26.36 5.45 12.34
C THR A 13 -27.51 5.06 11.41
N GLY A 14 -28.73 5.43 11.78
CA GLY A 14 -29.93 5.12 10.97
C GLY A 14 -29.93 5.83 9.62
N ALA A 15 -29.55 7.13 9.58
CA ALA A 15 -29.47 7.91 8.35
C ALA A 15 -28.36 7.35 7.43
N SER A 16 -27.17 7.08 7.97
CA SER A 16 -26.08 6.49 7.20
C SER A 16 -26.41 5.10 6.64
N ARG A 17 -27.19 4.29 7.38
CA ARG A 17 -27.67 2.99 6.89
C ARG A 17 -28.68 3.15 5.74
N ARG A 18 -29.60 4.11 5.81
CA ARG A 18 -30.54 4.41 4.71
C ARG A 18 -29.80 4.86 3.45
N LEU A 19 -28.80 5.74 3.59
CA LEU A 19 -27.96 6.19 2.47
C LEU A 19 -27.25 5.03 1.77
N ARG A 20 -26.61 4.14 2.54
CA ARG A 20 -25.94 2.97 1.95
C ARG A 20 -26.91 2.04 1.24
N ASN A 21 -28.11 1.85 1.77
CA ASN A 21 -29.16 1.06 1.10
C ASN A 21 -29.67 1.72 -0.19
N ALA A 22 -29.58 3.06 -0.28
CA ALA A 22 -29.91 3.82 -1.50
C ALA A 22 -28.74 3.91 -2.50
N GLY A 23 -27.63 3.18 -2.27
CA GLY A 23 -26.46 3.21 -3.16
C GLY A 23 -25.56 4.44 -3.00
N GLN A 24 -25.67 5.14 -1.88
CA GLN A 24 -24.82 6.28 -1.55
C GLN A 24 -23.89 5.98 -0.39
N THR A 25 -22.68 6.52 -0.43
CA THR A 25 -21.69 6.41 0.65
C THR A 25 -21.63 7.71 1.45
N PRO A 26 -21.81 7.67 2.77
CA PRO A 26 -21.58 8.82 3.61
C PRO A 26 -20.09 9.15 3.69
N GLY A 27 -19.75 10.43 3.70
CA GLY A 27 -18.39 10.92 3.89
C GLY A 27 -18.38 12.23 4.67
N ILE A 28 -17.17 12.70 4.95
CA ILE A 28 -16.90 13.97 5.60
C ILE A 28 -15.74 14.69 4.88
N VAL A 29 -15.83 16.02 4.82
CA VAL A 29 -14.75 16.89 4.35
C VAL A 29 -14.35 17.80 5.50
N TYR A 30 -13.11 17.78 5.90
CA TYR A 30 -12.57 18.59 7.00
C TYR A 30 -11.20 19.18 6.65
N GLY A 31 -10.68 20.00 7.55
CA GLY A 31 -9.39 20.71 7.36
C GLY A 31 -9.55 22.07 6.70
N GLY A 32 -8.43 22.82 6.66
CA GLY A 32 -8.43 24.22 6.25
C GLY A 32 -9.10 25.13 7.27
N SER A 33 -9.50 26.34 6.83
CA SER A 33 -10.19 27.34 7.66
C SER A 33 -11.68 27.10 7.82
N ASP A 34 -12.29 26.27 6.95
CA ASP A 34 -13.73 26.06 6.88
C ASP A 34 -14.20 24.94 7.81
N ALA A 35 -15.43 25.08 8.30
CA ALA A 35 -16.06 24.04 9.13
C ALA A 35 -16.16 22.69 8.41
N PRO A 36 -16.12 21.56 9.13
CA PRO A 36 -16.35 20.25 8.57
C PRO A 36 -17.73 20.14 7.91
N VAL A 37 -17.80 19.53 6.73
CA VAL A 37 -19.03 19.34 5.96
C VAL A 37 -19.29 17.86 5.77
N ASN A 38 -20.49 17.42 6.15
CA ASN A 38 -20.94 16.06 5.88
C ASN A 38 -21.44 15.96 4.45
N ILE A 39 -20.95 14.95 3.73
CA ILE A 39 -21.28 14.73 2.33
C ILE A 39 -21.85 13.34 2.09
N SER A 40 -22.52 13.16 0.96
CA SER A 40 -22.90 11.88 0.39
C SER A 40 -22.32 11.78 -1.02
N LEU A 41 -21.81 10.60 -1.37
CA LEU A 41 -21.18 10.28 -2.65
C LEU A 41 -21.90 9.11 -3.30
N ASP A 42 -21.86 9.05 -4.62
CA ASP A 42 -22.28 7.85 -5.33
C ASP A 42 -21.35 6.69 -5.00
N HIS A 43 -21.93 5.58 -4.51
CA HIS A 43 -21.15 4.41 -4.09
C HIS A 43 -20.40 3.77 -5.24
N ASN A 44 -21.02 3.64 -6.42
CA ASN A 44 -20.42 2.93 -7.54
C ASN A 44 -19.22 3.69 -8.11
N ALA A 45 -19.38 4.99 -8.30
CA ALA A 45 -18.32 5.87 -8.77
C ALA A 45 -17.12 5.86 -7.79
N LEU A 46 -17.40 5.97 -6.47
CA LEU A 46 -16.38 5.95 -5.42
C LEU A 46 -15.67 4.60 -5.36
N TYR A 47 -16.40 3.48 -5.43
CA TYR A 47 -15.81 2.14 -5.39
C TYR A 47 -14.84 1.89 -6.54
N HIS A 48 -15.20 2.29 -7.77
CA HIS A 48 -14.31 2.19 -8.92
C HIS A 48 -13.12 3.16 -8.86
N ALA A 49 -13.30 4.32 -8.25
CA ALA A 49 -12.21 5.25 -8.02
C ALA A 49 -11.19 4.71 -7.00
N LEU A 50 -11.66 4.12 -5.89
CA LEU A 50 -10.82 3.52 -4.84
C LEU A 50 -9.99 2.32 -5.32
N LYS A 51 -10.38 1.64 -6.40
CA LYS A 51 -9.55 0.58 -7.01
C LYS A 51 -8.30 1.09 -7.70
N LYS A 52 -8.23 2.38 -7.98
CA LYS A 52 -7.07 3.01 -8.62
C LYS A 52 -6.11 3.48 -7.54
N GLU A 53 -4.90 2.99 -7.55
CA GLU A 53 -3.85 3.39 -6.59
C GLU A 53 -3.62 4.90 -6.58
N THR A 54 -3.63 5.52 -7.76
CA THR A 54 -3.48 6.98 -7.92
C THR A 54 -4.57 7.79 -7.22
N PHE A 55 -5.71 7.19 -6.86
CA PHE A 55 -6.77 7.88 -6.12
C PHE A 55 -6.39 8.14 -4.65
N HIS A 56 -5.58 7.27 -4.07
CA HIS A 56 -5.14 7.36 -2.67
C HIS A 56 -4.01 8.37 -2.47
N SER A 57 -3.17 8.53 -3.48
CA SER A 57 -1.96 9.36 -3.44
C SER A 57 -2.04 10.62 -4.31
N SER A 58 -3.23 11.03 -4.77
CA SER A 58 -3.39 12.23 -5.59
C SER A 58 -4.33 13.25 -4.98
N ILE A 59 -4.16 14.52 -5.38
CA ILE A 59 -5.08 15.60 -5.04
C ILE A 59 -6.32 15.48 -5.92
N LEU A 60 -7.47 15.41 -5.28
CA LEU A 60 -8.77 15.25 -5.92
C LEU A 60 -9.50 16.60 -6.00
N ASP A 61 -10.23 16.80 -7.07
CA ASP A 61 -11.16 17.92 -7.22
C ASP A 61 -12.55 17.45 -6.78
N LEU A 62 -12.94 17.80 -5.55
CA LEU A 62 -14.24 17.48 -5.00
C LEU A 62 -15.22 18.61 -5.30
N GLU A 63 -16.26 18.29 -6.06
CA GLU A 63 -17.36 19.22 -6.35
C GLU A 63 -18.48 19.00 -5.35
N ILE A 64 -18.72 20.02 -4.52
CA ILE A 64 -19.82 20.04 -3.54
C ILE A 64 -20.79 21.13 -3.95
N ASP A 65 -22.01 20.76 -4.33
CA ASP A 65 -23.07 21.70 -4.74
C ASP A 65 -22.58 22.77 -5.74
N GLY A 66 -21.75 22.36 -6.73
CA GLY A 66 -21.21 23.24 -7.76
C GLY A 66 -19.93 24.02 -7.37
N LYS A 67 -19.43 23.87 -6.14
CA LYS A 67 -18.16 24.43 -5.71
C LYS A 67 -17.06 23.35 -5.73
N VAL A 68 -15.98 23.61 -6.46
CA VAL A 68 -14.84 22.70 -6.54
C VAL A 68 -13.85 23.03 -5.43
N GLN A 69 -13.48 22.04 -4.64
CA GLN A 69 -12.46 22.14 -3.59
C GLN A 69 -11.36 21.09 -3.82
N LYS A 70 -10.11 21.44 -3.58
CA LYS A 70 -8.99 20.50 -3.62
C LYS A 70 -8.93 19.74 -2.30
N VAL A 71 -9.02 18.42 -2.39
CA VAL A 71 -9.03 17.53 -1.23
C VAL A 71 -8.11 16.35 -1.46
N LEU A 72 -7.70 15.73 -0.36
CA LEU A 72 -6.98 14.46 -0.34
C LEU A 72 -7.86 13.41 0.33
N LEU A 73 -7.84 12.19 -0.15
CA LEU A 73 -8.44 11.05 0.56
C LEU A 73 -7.57 10.73 1.76
N ARG A 74 -8.09 10.89 2.97
CA ARG A 74 -7.34 10.63 4.21
C ARG A 74 -7.54 9.21 4.70
N ASP A 75 -8.78 8.76 4.69
CA ASP A 75 -9.14 7.42 5.14
C ASP A 75 -10.42 6.94 4.44
N PHE A 76 -10.59 5.63 4.38
CA PHE A 76 -11.81 5.02 3.86
C PHE A 76 -12.09 3.71 4.58
N GLN A 77 -13.35 3.42 4.76
CA GLN A 77 -13.81 2.19 5.38
C GLN A 77 -14.56 1.35 4.37
N VAL A 78 -14.17 0.10 4.24
CA VAL A 78 -14.85 -0.90 3.41
C VAL A 78 -15.46 -1.99 4.26
N HIS A 79 -16.49 -2.62 3.75
CA HIS A 79 -17.10 -3.77 4.42
C HIS A 79 -16.20 -5.01 4.26
N ALA A 80 -16.05 -5.82 5.33
CA ALA A 80 -15.10 -6.93 5.38
C ALA A 80 -15.28 -7.99 4.26
N TYR A 81 -16.52 -8.26 3.81
CA TYR A 81 -16.78 -9.27 2.77
C TYR A 81 -17.65 -8.76 1.60
N LYS A 82 -18.38 -7.65 1.77
CA LYS A 82 -19.19 -7.06 0.71
C LYS A 82 -18.39 -5.98 0.00
N GLN A 83 -18.55 -5.86 -1.30
CA GLN A 83 -17.97 -4.79 -2.08
C GLN A 83 -18.71 -3.46 -1.82
N LEU A 84 -18.66 -3.00 -0.58
CA LEU A 84 -19.39 -1.84 -0.10
C LEU A 84 -18.46 -0.90 0.66
N VAL A 85 -18.38 0.34 0.21
CA VAL A 85 -17.67 1.42 0.92
C VAL A 85 -18.59 1.96 2.00
N LEU A 86 -18.12 1.93 3.25
CA LEU A 86 -18.90 2.33 4.41
C LEU A 86 -18.77 3.82 4.71
N HIS A 87 -17.58 4.38 4.56
CA HIS A 87 -17.27 5.79 4.82
C HIS A 87 -16.06 6.24 4.01
N ALA A 88 -15.95 7.52 3.74
CA ALA A 88 -14.77 8.14 3.14
C ALA A 88 -14.50 9.51 3.76
N ASP A 89 -13.26 9.72 4.15
CA ASP A 89 -12.76 10.92 4.81
C ASP A 89 -11.89 11.71 3.85
N PHE A 90 -12.27 12.97 3.62
CA PHE A 90 -11.54 13.87 2.77
C PHE A 90 -10.97 15.03 3.59
N GLN A 91 -9.70 15.32 3.37
CA GLN A 91 -9.01 16.46 3.98
C GLN A 91 -8.81 17.54 2.93
N ARG A 92 -9.22 18.79 3.24
CA ARG A 92 -8.90 19.95 2.39
C ARG A 92 -7.40 20.20 2.40
N VAL A 93 -6.89 20.52 1.23
CA VAL A 93 -5.45 20.73 1.02
C VAL A 93 -5.17 22.18 0.72
N ASP A 94 -4.32 22.78 1.55
CA ASP A 94 -3.77 24.10 1.33
C ASP A 94 -2.39 23.98 0.69
N ALA A 95 -2.11 24.75 -0.36
CA ALA A 95 -0.87 24.65 -1.15
C ALA A 95 0.42 24.89 -0.34
N LYS A 96 0.32 25.54 0.81
CA LYS A 96 1.47 25.92 1.66
C LYS A 96 1.67 25.03 2.87
N GLN A 97 0.76 24.12 3.13
CA GLN A 97 0.80 23.26 4.31
C GLN A 97 1.36 21.88 3.94
N ALA A 98 2.32 21.37 4.72
CA ALA A 98 2.79 20.01 4.57
C ALA A 98 1.66 19.02 4.91
N ILE A 99 1.55 17.99 4.11
CA ILE A 99 0.55 16.92 4.26
C ILE A 99 1.23 15.59 4.57
N HIS A 100 0.57 14.77 5.38
CA HIS A 100 0.98 13.39 5.66
C HIS A 100 0.09 12.47 4.83
N VAL A 101 0.70 11.65 3.98
CA VAL A 101 -0.01 10.78 3.04
C VAL A 101 0.63 9.40 3.04
N LYS A 102 -0.19 8.37 2.87
CA LYS A 102 0.27 7.01 2.57
C LYS A 102 0.39 6.85 1.07
N VAL A 103 1.57 6.47 0.60
CA VAL A 103 1.86 6.28 -0.82
C VAL A 103 2.21 4.82 -1.06
N PRO A 104 1.64 4.17 -2.09
CA PRO A 104 1.93 2.78 -2.41
C PRO A 104 3.37 2.61 -2.89
N LEU A 105 3.96 1.45 -2.58
CA LEU A 105 5.28 1.04 -3.02
C LEU A 105 5.16 0.10 -4.21
N HIS A 106 5.80 0.44 -5.32
CA HIS A 106 5.89 -0.41 -6.50
C HIS A 106 7.23 -1.12 -6.52
N PHE A 107 7.21 -2.43 -6.40
CA PHE A 107 8.39 -3.27 -6.41
C PHE A 107 8.74 -3.66 -7.84
N ILE A 108 9.93 -3.24 -8.30
CA ILE A 108 10.41 -3.53 -9.64
C ILE A 108 11.58 -4.51 -9.60
N ASN A 109 11.79 -5.25 -10.71
CA ASN A 109 12.90 -6.18 -10.89
C ASN A 109 12.97 -7.36 -9.93
N ALA A 110 11.85 -7.77 -9.32
CA ALA A 110 11.79 -8.92 -8.40
C ALA A 110 12.32 -10.22 -9.04
N GLU A 111 11.99 -10.46 -10.33
CA GLU A 111 12.40 -11.66 -11.06
C GLU A 111 13.91 -11.66 -11.42
N VAL A 112 14.54 -10.49 -11.46
CA VAL A 112 15.97 -10.33 -11.82
C VAL A 112 16.86 -10.46 -10.59
N ALA A 113 16.32 -10.32 -9.40
CA ALA A 113 17.03 -10.36 -8.13
C ALA A 113 17.88 -11.64 -7.97
N PRO A 114 19.15 -11.53 -7.54
CA PRO A 114 20.04 -12.67 -7.31
C PRO A 114 19.44 -13.68 -6.33
N ALA A 115 18.73 -13.20 -5.29
CA ALA A 115 18.04 -14.04 -4.33
C ALA A 115 17.04 -14.99 -4.99
N VAL A 116 16.29 -14.51 -5.99
CA VAL A 116 15.27 -15.32 -6.69
C VAL A 116 15.91 -16.23 -7.72
N LYS A 117 16.81 -15.70 -8.56
CA LYS A 117 17.43 -16.46 -9.66
C LYS A 117 18.39 -17.54 -9.20
N LEU A 118 19.27 -17.24 -8.23
CA LEU A 118 20.32 -18.16 -7.80
C LEU A 118 19.82 -19.14 -6.73
N SER A 119 19.05 -18.65 -5.76
CA SER A 119 18.67 -19.44 -4.60
C SER A 119 17.18 -19.80 -4.57
N GLY A 120 16.39 -19.28 -5.52
CA GLY A 120 14.94 -19.49 -5.55
C GLY A 120 14.27 -19.02 -4.27
N ALA A 121 14.77 -17.95 -3.67
CA ALA A 121 14.20 -17.31 -2.49
C ALA A 121 12.87 -16.64 -2.84
N ILE A 122 12.02 -16.49 -1.84
CA ILE A 122 10.76 -15.76 -1.93
C ILE A 122 10.99 -14.36 -1.34
N ILE A 123 10.60 -13.33 -2.09
CA ILE A 123 10.61 -11.96 -1.60
C ILE A 123 9.27 -11.70 -0.91
N SER A 124 9.32 -11.42 0.38
CA SER A 124 8.16 -11.03 1.17
C SER A 124 8.10 -9.52 1.28
N HIS A 125 6.98 -8.93 0.86
CA HIS A 125 6.70 -7.51 1.01
C HIS A 125 6.13 -7.29 2.42
N VAL A 126 6.91 -6.62 3.28
CA VAL A 126 6.50 -6.33 4.66
C VAL A 126 5.61 -5.10 4.72
N LEU A 127 5.95 -4.08 3.92
CA LEU A 127 5.19 -2.85 3.78
C LEU A 127 4.73 -2.69 2.34
N ALA A 128 3.44 -2.44 2.15
CA ALA A 128 2.85 -2.12 0.85
C ALA A 128 2.71 -0.61 0.63
N GLU A 129 2.63 0.17 1.73
CA GLU A 129 2.43 1.61 1.73
C GLU A 129 3.44 2.28 2.65
N LEU A 130 3.91 3.47 2.28
CA LEU A 130 4.83 4.28 3.07
C LEU A 130 4.16 5.58 3.48
N GLU A 131 4.22 5.95 4.76
CA GLU A 131 3.80 7.28 5.22
C GLU A 131 4.89 8.31 4.94
N ILE A 132 4.51 9.31 4.15
CA ILE A 132 5.40 10.41 3.76
C ILE A 132 4.81 11.75 4.17
N THR A 133 5.69 12.72 4.38
CA THR A 133 5.36 14.13 4.52
C THR A 133 5.90 14.88 3.32
N CYS A 134 5.04 15.60 2.62
CA CYS A 134 5.42 16.39 1.46
C CYS A 134 4.54 17.63 1.33
N LEU A 135 4.94 18.53 0.46
CA LEU A 135 4.05 19.59 -0.02
C LEU A 135 3.09 19.02 -1.08
N PRO A 136 1.89 19.59 -1.21
CA PRO A 136 0.91 19.14 -2.21
C PRO A 136 1.43 19.14 -3.66
N ALA A 137 2.39 20.02 -3.96
CA ALA A 137 2.99 20.10 -5.29
C ALA A 137 3.97 18.94 -5.59
N ASP A 138 4.57 18.36 -4.55
CA ASP A 138 5.63 17.35 -4.65
C ASP A 138 5.12 15.94 -4.32
N LEU A 139 3.80 15.76 -4.27
CA LEU A 139 3.16 14.48 -3.93
C LEU A 139 3.37 13.46 -5.05
N PRO A 140 4.12 12.35 -4.83
CA PRO A 140 4.29 11.29 -5.80
C PRO A 140 3.06 10.37 -5.83
N GLU A 141 2.73 9.82 -6.98
CA GLU A 141 1.64 8.83 -7.11
C GLU A 141 2.02 7.46 -6.54
N PHE A 142 3.28 7.07 -6.68
CA PHE A 142 3.87 5.85 -6.13
C PHE A 142 5.37 6.06 -5.89
N VAL A 143 5.97 5.16 -5.12
CA VAL A 143 7.42 5.12 -4.89
C VAL A 143 7.96 3.78 -5.42
N GLU A 144 8.95 3.84 -6.31
CA GLU A 144 9.59 2.65 -6.89
C GLU A 144 10.66 2.11 -5.95
N VAL A 145 10.61 0.80 -5.71
CA VAL A 145 11.59 0.05 -4.92
C VAL A 145 12.28 -0.94 -5.82
N ASP A 146 13.56 -0.73 -6.08
CA ASP A 146 14.37 -1.62 -6.93
C ASP A 146 14.91 -2.79 -6.10
N LEU A 147 14.52 -4.00 -6.49
CA LEU A 147 14.91 -5.25 -5.85
C LEU A 147 16.14 -5.92 -6.50
N THR A 148 16.77 -5.27 -7.49
CA THR A 148 17.87 -5.86 -8.26
C THR A 148 19.07 -6.30 -7.40
N SER A 149 19.34 -5.63 -6.29
CA SER A 149 20.48 -5.86 -5.43
C SER A 149 20.21 -6.73 -4.21
N ILE A 150 18.99 -7.26 -4.06
CA ILE A 150 18.63 -8.03 -2.86
C ILE A 150 19.25 -9.43 -2.90
N GLU A 151 19.96 -9.79 -1.83
CA GLU A 151 20.53 -11.12 -1.61
C GLU A 151 19.70 -11.91 -0.59
N VAL A 152 19.91 -13.21 -0.52
CA VAL A 152 19.22 -14.09 0.43
C VAL A 152 19.58 -13.74 1.86
N GLY A 153 18.55 -13.61 2.71
CA GLY A 153 18.71 -13.20 4.11
C GLY A 153 18.90 -11.71 4.31
N HIS A 154 18.97 -10.92 3.24
CA HIS A 154 19.01 -9.47 3.32
C HIS A 154 17.61 -8.86 3.27
N SER A 155 17.48 -7.68 3.88
CA SER A 155 16.26 -6.89 3.91
C SER A 155 16.53 -5.51 3.32
N ILE A 156 15.57 -4.97 2.59
CA ILE A 156 15.59 -3.58 2.14
C ILE A 156 14.92 -2.73 3.20
N HIS A 157 15.61 -1.69 3.61
CA HIS A 157 15.15 -0.74 4.62
C HIS A 157 14.73 0.59 3.99
N LEU A 158 14.05 1.39 4.78
CA LEU A 158 13.61 2.74 4.36
C LEU A 158 14.77 3.64 3.92
N ALA A 159 15.97 3.47 4.53
CA ALA A 159 17.16 4.23 4.19
C ALA A 159 17.71 3.97 2.77
N ASP A 160 17.40 2.80 2.21
CA ASP A 160 17.85 2.38 0.88
C ASP A 160 16.95 2.91 -0.25
N LEU A 161 15.80 3.52 0.11
CA LEU A 161 14.87 4.06 -0.88
C LEU A 161 15.33 5.40 -1.45
N LYS A 162 15.18 5.51 -2.76
CA LYS A 162 15.38 6.78 -3.48
C LYS A 162 14.07 7.57 -3.45
N LEU A 163 13.90 8.40 -2.42
CA LEU A 163 12.75 9.31 -2.34
C LEU A 163 12.90 10.47 -3.33
N PRO A 164 11.83 10.91 -3.98
CA PRO A 164 11.84 12.11 -4.81
C PRO A 164 12.12 13.38 -3.98
N LYS A 165 12.51 14.45 -4.66
CA LYS A 165 12.81 15.73 -3.99
C LYS A 165 11.57 16.30 -3.33
N GLY A 166 11.72 16.83 -2.12
CA GLY A 166 10.61 17.44 -1.37
C GLY A 166 9.76 16.45 -0.56
N VAL A 167 10.09 15.16 -0.57
CA VAL A 167 9.40 14.13 0.19
C VAL A 167 10.28 13.63 1.33
N SER A 168 9.72 13.59 2.53
CA SER A 168 10.36 13.01 3.71
C SER A 168 9.49 11.91 4.31
N ALA A 169 10.09 10.79 4.68
CA ALA A 169 9.36 9.74 5.39
C ALA A 169 9.06 10.18 6.83
N VAL A 170 7.86 9.87 7.30
CA VAL A 170 7.43 10.20 8.68
C VAL A 170 8.12 9.30 9.68
N SER A 171 8.38 8.05 9.31
CA SER A 171 9.00 7.06 10.21
C SER A 171 10.48 7.36 10.39
N GLN A 172 10.88 7.64 11.63
CA GLN A 172 12.29 7.82 12.02
C GLN A 172 13.04 6.50 12.19
N GLU A 173 12.34 5.38 12.23
CA GLU A 173 12.91 4.05 12.37
C GLU A 173 13.23 3.46 10.99
N ASN A 174 14.33 2.68 10.91
CA ASN A 174 14.67 1.91 9.72
C ASN A 174 13.69 0.75 9.54
N LEU A 175 12.48 1.06 9.05
CA LEU A 175 11.46 0.05 8.78
C LEU A 175 11.92 -0.84 7.62
N THR A 176 11.75 -2.14 7.81
CA THR A 176 11.98 -3.13 6.75
C THR A 176 10.83 -3.09 5.75
N ILE A 177 11.13 -2.94 4.49
CA ILE A 177 10.16 -2.83 3.39
C ILE A 177 9.95 -4.18 2.71
N ALA A 178 11.05 -4.85 2.38
CA ALA A 178 11.03 -6.17 1.76
C ALA A 178 12.13 -7.05 2.33
N THR A 179 11.88 -8.36 2.43
CA THR A 179 12.85 -9.35 2.86
C THR A 179 12.93 -10.50 1.88
N ALA A 180 14.12 -11.00 1.60
CA ALA A 180 14.33 -12.19 0.80
C ALA A 180 14.65 -13.39 1.71
N SER A 181 13.77 -14.39 1.74
CA SER A 181 13.93 -15.59 2.55
C SER A 181 13.78 -16.87 1.71
N ILE A 182 14.55 -17.89 2.06
CA ILE A 182 14.38 -19.22 1.46
C ILE A 182 13.25 -19.93 2.22
N PRO A 183 12.24 -20.50 1.53
CA PRO A 183 11.22 -21.28 2.18
C PRO A 183 11.82 -22.53 2.86
N ALA A 184 11.42 -22.80 4.11
CA ALA A 184 11.99 -23.86 4.95
C ALA A 184 12.01 -25.25 4.30
N GLY A 185 11.01 -25.57 3.47
CA GLY A 185 10.98 -26.85 2.74
C GLY A 185 12.08 -27.08 1.71
N LYS A 186 12.77 -26.01 1.27
CA LYS A 186 13.90 -26.10 0.32
C LYS A 186 15.23 -26.32 1.06
N VAL A 187 15.33 -25.76 2.27
CA VAL A 187 16.51 -25.92 3.14
C VAL A 187 16.62 -27.37 3.63
N GLU A 188 15.49 -28.04 3.95
CA GLU A 188 15.48 -29.44 4.33
C GLU A 188 15.85 -30.39 3.17
N ALA A 189 15.37 -30.08 1.95
CA ALA A 189 15.70 -30.88 0.77
C ALA A 189 17.20 -30.77 0.37
N GLU A 190 17.83 -29.63 0.58
CA GLU A 190 19.21 -29.40 0.26
C GLU A 190 20.15 -29.96 1.37
N ALA A 191 19.71 -29.93 2.63
CA ALA A 191 20.38 -30.58 3.75
C ALA A 191 20.32 -32.11 3.66
N GLU A 192 19.19 -32.69 3.19
CA GLU A 192 19.03 -34.13 2.99
C GLU A 192 19.83 -34.63 1.78
N ALA A 193 19.97 -33.81 0.72
CA ALA A 193 20.82 -34.13 -0.44
C ALA A 193 22.33 -34.03 -0.13
N ALA A 194 22.73 -33.20 0.83
CA ALA A 194 24.12 -33.09 1.29
C ALA A 194 24.54 -34.14 2.34
N ALA A 195 23.54 -34.80 2.97
CA ALA A 195 23.73 -35.82 4.01
C ALA A 195 23.70 -37.25 3.51
N ALA A 196 23.63 -37.50 2.19
CA ALA A 196 23.70 -38.86 1.66
C ALA A 196 25.19 -39.34 1.75
N PRO A 197 25.51 -40.28 2.66
CA PRO A 197 26.87 -40.77 2.76
C PRO A 197 27.22 -41.66 1.58
N ALA A 198 28.37 -41.41 0.96
CA ALA A 198 28.97 -42.33 0.02
C ALA A 198 29.12 -43.69 0.68
N ALA A 199 28.44 -44.68 0.15
CA ALA A 199 28.60 -46.07 0.55
C ALA A 199 30.03 -46.53 0.20
N PRO A 200 30.81 -47.11 1.14
CA PRO A 200 32.11 -47.69 0.80
C PRO A 200 31.86 -49.01 0.07
N ALA A 201 32.49 -49.11 -1.08
CA ALA A 201 32.68 -50.42 -1.77
C ALA A 201 33.53 -51.31 -0.87
N ALA A 202 32.98 -52.36 -0.33
CA ALA A 202 33.73 -53.42 0.34
C ALA A 202 33.86 -54.57 -0.61
N ASP A 203 35.06 -54.71 -1.07
CA ASP A 203 35.89 -55.86 -1.35
C ASP A 203 35.34 -57.23 -1.04
N ALA A 204 35.24 -58.05 -2.10
CA ALA A 204 35.00 -59.47 -2.02
C ALA A 204 36.33 -60.19 -2.32
N ALA A 205 36.94 -60.70 -1.29
CA ALA A 205 38.00 -61.70 -1.44
C ALA A 205 37.80 -62.84 -0.45
N ASP A 206 37.52 -63.99 -1.04
CA ASP A 206 38.21 -65.26 -0.84
C ASP A 206 37.94 -66.13 0.40
N LYS A 207 37.80 -67.41 0.04
CA LYS A 207 38.06 -68.70 0.74
C LYS A 207 36.89 -69.38 1.48
N LYS A 208 36.46 -70.43 0.99
CA LYS A 208 36.79 -71.86 0.98
C LYS A 208 35.53 -72.68 1.13
#